data_cdcf6656021db9fe229b1f6c15768ffd
#
_entry.id   cdcf6656021db9fe229b1f6c15768ffd
#
_cell.length_a   1.000
_cell.length_b   1.000
_cell.length_c   1.000
_cell.angle_alpha   90.00
_cell.angle_beta   90.00
_cell.angle_gamma   90.00
#
_symmetry.space_group_name_H-M   'P 1'
#
loop_
_entity.id
_entity.type
_entity.pdbx_description
1 polymer ?
#
loop_
_entity_poly.entity_id
_entity_poly.type
_entity_poly.pdbx_seq_one_letter_code
_entity_poly.pdbx_strand_id
1 'polypeptide(L)'
;IKGLFSGGQFNGSSGYEEAACQGLIAGINAAMEIQGREPLILDRSEAYIGVLIDDLVTKKNREPYRMMTSRAEYRLLLRQDNADLRLTKKGYEVGLISQERYDWVCKKEELIKKEIERVNEVKLGANARVQNVLEQYGSIPLHTGTTLSDLIRRPELDYDKLAEIDTDRPDLPAEVTEQVNILIKYDGYISRQIKQVEKFKKLEKKKLPEKFDYNEISGLRIEAQQKLNEFQPLNIGQASRISGVT
;
A
#
# COMPACT_ATOMS: atom_id res chain seq x y z
N ILE A 1 3.72 -25.20 17.90
CA ILE A 1 2.84 -25.52 19.04
C ILE A 1 1.57 -24.71 18.84
N LYS A 2 0.42 -25.38 18.73
CA LYS A 2 -0.86 -24.69 18.58
C LYS A 2 -1.14 -23.79 19.81
N GLY A 3 -1.63 -22.57 19.58
CA GLY A 3 -1.90 -21.60 20.65
C GLY A 3 -0.67 -20.87 21.20
N LEU A 4 0.53 -21.10 20.64
CA LEU A 4 1.73 -20.37 21.01
C LEU A 4 2.05 -19.34 19.92
N PHE A 5 1.99 -18.08 20.29
CA PHE A 5 2.35 -16.94 19.44
C PHE A 5 3.65 -16.33 19.92
N SER A 6 4.46 -15.83 19.02
CA SER A 6 5.77 -15.23 19.35
C SER A 6 6.06 -13.99 18.55
N GLY A 7 6.92 -13.13 19.10
CA GLY A 7 7.38 -11.91 18.46
C GLY A 7 8.79 -11.52 18.89
N GLY A 8 9.43 -10.62 18.14
CA GLY A 8 10.75 -10.10 18.46
C GLY A 8 11.89 -11.06 18.12
N GLN A 9 12.85 -11.23 19.02
CA GLN A 9 14.07 -11.98 18.76
C GLN A 9 13.80 -13.45 18.43
N PHE A 10 12.80 -14.09 19.03
CA PHE A 10 12.37 -15.46 18.72
C PHE A 10 11.98 -15.64 17.24
N ASN A 11 11.54 -14.54 16.60
CA ASN A 11 11.17 -14.54 15.19
C ASN A 11 12.22 -13.83 14.30
N GLY A 12 13.46 -13.77 14.74
CA GLY A 12 14.56 -13.25 13.93
C GLY A 12 14.57 -11.73 13.75
N SER A 13 13.93 -10.96 14.64
CA SER A 13 13.93 -9.49 14.60
C SER A 13 14.36 -8.88 15.91
N SER A 14 15.35 -7.98 15.88
CA SER A 14 15.88 -7.28 17.07
C SER A 14 15.47 -5.81 17.14
N GLY A 15 14.89 -5.23 16.08
CA GLY A 15 14.41 -3.85 16.06
C GLY A 15 13.09 -3.69 16.81
N TYR A 16 12.91 -2.53 17.46
CA TYR A 16 11.72 -2.25 18.26
C TYR A 16 10.44 -2.24 17.40
N GLU A 17 10.51 -1.65 16.21
CA GLU A 17 9.38 -1.54 15.29
C GLU A 17 8.96 -2.90 14.76
N GLU A 18 9.92 -3.74 14.39
CA GLU A 18 9.65 -5.10 13.94
C GLU A 18 9.05 -5.95 15.05
N ALA A 19 9.60 -5.86 16.26
CA ALA A 19 9.09 -6.60 17.41
C ALA A 19 7.68 -6.16 17.80
N ALA A 20 7.41 -4.86 17.79
CA ALA A 20 6.08 -4.29 18.06
C ALA A 20 5.06 -4.77 17.01
N CYS A 21 5.41 -4.75 15.72
CA CYS A 21 4.54 -5.23 14.64
C CYS A 21 4.22 -6.73 14.78
N GLN A 22 5.22 -7.55 15.08
CA GLN A 22 5.03 -8.99 15.30
C GLN A 22 4.14 -9.25 16.52
N GLY A 23 4.40 -8.54 17.64
CA GLY A 23 3.59 -8.65 18.85
C GLY A 23 2.14 -8.23 18.63
N LEU A 24 1.92 -7.16 17.87
CA LEU A 24 0.56 -6.71 17.51
C LEU A 24 -0.19 -7.80 16.73
N ILE A 25 0.38 -8.34 15.67
CA ILE A 25 -0.26 -9.38 14.86
C ILE A 25 -0.43 -10.68 15.66
N ALA A 26 0.55 -11.05 16.48
CA ALA A 26 0.46 -12.21 17.38
C ALA A 26 -0.71 -12.06 18.36
N GLY A 27 -0.85 -10.89 19.01
CA GLY A 27 -1.94 -10.60 19.95
C GLY A 27 -3.30 -10.59 19.27
N ILE A 28 -3.43 -9.95 18.09
CA ILE A 28 -4.67 -9.98 17.30
C ILE A 28 -5.06 -11.42 16.98
N ASN A 29 -4.14 -12.20 16.42
CA ASN A 29 -4.45 -13.56 15.98
C ASN A 29 -4.69 -14.53 17.14
N ALA A 30 -4.05 -14.33 18.28
CA ALA A 30 -4.37 -15.07 19.50
C ALA A 30 -5.81 -14.79 19.96
N ALA A 31 -6.24 -13.52 19.95
CA ALA A 31 -7.62 -13.15 20.29
C ALA A 31 -8.63 -13.72 19.26
N MET A 32 -8.31 -13.65 17.98
CA MET A 32 -9.14 -14.21 16.89
C MET A 32 -9.31 -15.73 17.04
N GLU A 33 -8.21 -16.46 17.35
CA GLU A 33 -8.28 -17.92 17.60
C GLU A 33 -9.19 -18.27 18.78
N ILE A 34 -9.07 -17.54 19.90
CA ILE A 34 -9.93 -17.73 21.08
C ILE A 34 -11.42 -17.48 20.74
N GLN A 35 -11.68 -16.51 19.87
CA GLN A 35 -13.03 -16.17 19.41
C GLN A 35 -13.57 -17.10 18.31
N GLY A 36 -12.78 -18.05 17.82
CA GLY A 36 -13.15 -18.93 16.69
C GLY A 36 -13.28 -18.18 15.37
N ARG A 37 -12.57 -17.07 15.20
CA ARG A 37 -12.58 -16.21 14.01
C ARG A 37 -11.35 -16.51 13.16
N GLU A 38 -11.45 -16.17 11.86
CA GLU A 38 -10.31 -16.28 10.94
C GLU A 38 -9.17 -15.31 11.31
N PRO A 39 -7.92 -15.71 11.16
CA PRO A 39 -6.77 -14.88 11.49
C PRO A 39 -6.68 -13.64 10.59
N LEU A 40 -6.19 -12.53 11.14
CA LEU A 40 -5.81 -11.37 10.37
C LEU A 40 -4.51 -11.65 9.62
N ILE A 41 -4.57 -11.68 8.31
CA ILE A 41 -3.42 -11.78 7.41
C ILE A 41 -3.35 -10.50 6.59
N LEU A 42 -2.23 -9.80 6.66
CA LEU A 42 -1.95 -8.62 5.84
C LEU A 42 -0.99 -9.01 4.72
N ASP A 43 -1.38 -8.72 3.49
CA ASP A 43 -0.50 -8.98 2.36
C ASP A 43 0.56 -7.87 2.17
N ARG A 44 1.53 -8.13 1.30
CA ARG A 44 2.65 -7.22 1.01
C ARG A 44 2.22 -5.90 0.39
N SER A 45 1.04 -5.85 -0.22
CA SER A 45 0.48 -4.63 -0.83
C SER A 45 -0.38 -3.81 0.13
N GLU A 46 -0.68 -4.35 1.32
CA GLU A 46 -1.57 -3.72 2.30
C GLU A 46 -0.83 -3.00 3.41
N ALA A 47 0.29 -3.58 3.87
CA ALA A 47 1.05 -3.00 4.99
C ALA A 47 2.53 -3.41 4.97
N TYR A 48 3.40 -2.58 5.54
CA TYR A 48 4.79 -2.97 5.85
C TYR A 48 4.86 -4.15 6.81
N ILE A 49 3.88 -4.29 7.72
CA ILE A 49 3.74 -5.47 8.57
C ILE A 49 3.56 -6.74 7.73
N GLY A 50 2.78 -6.67 6.64
CA GLY A 50 2.61 -7.77 5.71
C GLY A 50 3.93 -8.12 5.00
N VAL A 51 4.70 -7.13 4.56
CA VAL A 51 6.04 -7.35 3.99
C VAL A 51 6.98 -8.01 4.99
N LEU A 52 7.00 -7.52 6.24
CA LEU A 52 7.83 -8.05 7.33
C LEU A 52 7.53 -9.54 7.57
N ILE A 53 6.27 -9.88 7.79
CA ILE A 53 5.88 -11.25 8.14
C ILE A 53 6.10 -12.18 6.96
N ASP A 54 5.73 -11.78 5.75
CA ASP A 54 5.95 -12.58 4.55
C ASP A 54 7.45 -12.86 4.34
N ASP A 55 8.31 -11.85 4.50
CA ASP A 55 9.77 -12.04 4.40
C ASP A 55 10.30 -13.00 5.47
N LEU A 56 9.81 -12.93 6.71
CA LEU A 56 10.25 -13.81 7.80
C LEU A 56 9.87 -15.27 7.57
N VAL A 57 8.71 -15.54 6.96
CA VAL A 57 8.22 -16.90 6.74
C VAL A 57 8.62 -17.49 5.38
N THR A 58 9.03 -16.66 4.41
CA THR A 58 9.35 -17.10 3.04
C THR A 58 10.82 -16.95 2.67
N LYS A 59 11.60 -16.17 3.42
CA LYS A 59 13.03 -15.95 3.15
C LYS A 59 13.90 -16.48 4.28
N LYS A 60 15.01 -17.13 3.94
CA LYS A 60 16.04 -17.47 4.93
C LYS A 60 16.81 -16.22 5.34
N ASN A 61 16.58 -15.77 6.55
CA ASN A 61 17.35 -14.68 7.14
C ASN A 61 18.48 -15.29 8.01
N ARG A 62 19.74 -15.06 7.64
CA ARG A 62 20.92 -15.45 8.43
C ARG A 62 21.29 -14.42 9.50
N GLU A 63 20.81 -13.20 9.34
CA GLU A 63 21.00 -12.07 10.21
C GLU A 63 19.65 -11.57 10.74
N PRO A 64 19.61 -10.83 11.87
CA PRO A 64 18.38 -10.25 12.35
C PRO A 64 17.71 -9.38 11.27
N TYR A 65 16.44 -9.63 11.03
CA TYR A 65 15.68 -8.91 10.01
C TYR A 65 15.50 -7.43 10.40
N ARG A 66 15.77 -6.54 9.46
CA ARG A 66 15.48 -5.11 9.58
C ARG A 66 14.53 -4.70 8.43
N MET A 67 13.45 -4.01 8.81
CA MET A 67 12.50 -3.46 7.85
C MET A 67 13.09 -2.20 7.22
N MET A 68 13.30 -2.26 5.92
CA MET A 68 13.73 -1.11 5.11
C MET A 68 12.71 -0.87 4.00
N THR A 69 12.54 0.38 3.60
CA THR A 69 11.65 0.73 2.49
C THR A 69 12.00 0.02 1.18
N SER A 70 13.29 -0.32 0.98
CA SER A 70 13.76 -1.09 -0.17
C SER A 70 13.22 -2.51 -0.25
N ARG A 71 12.70 -3.07 0.86
CA ARG A 71 12.10 -4.40 0.90
C ARG A 71 10.65 -4.43 0.41
N ALA A 72 10.00 -3.27 0.34
CA ALA A 72 8.62 -3.15 -0.12
C ALA A 72 8.58 -2.83 -1.62
N GLU A 73 7.89 -3.64 -2.39
CA GLU A 73 7.72 -3.48 -3.83
C GLU A 73 6.72 -2.36 -4.16
N TYR A 74 5.74 -2.11 -3.28
CA TYR A 74 4.60 -1.23 -3.53
C TYR A 74 4.66 0.05 -2.70
N ARG A 75 5.82 0.74 -2.68
CA ARG A 75 6.05 1.91 -1.81
C ARG A 75 5.10 3.08 -2.04
N LEU A 76 4.60 3.27 -3.27
CA LEU A 76 3.62 4.33 -3.56
C LEU A 76 2.23 4.00 -3.01
N LEU A 77 1.93 2.73 -2.75
CA LEU A 77 0.70 2.32 -2.07
C LEU A 77 0.85 2.33 -0.55
N LEU A 78 2.05 1.97 -0.04
CA LEU A 78 2.34 1.82 1.38
C LEU A 78 2.90 3.10 1.99
N ARG A 79 2.21 4.22 1.82
CA ARG A 79 2.64 5.49 2.40
C ARG A 79 2.15 5.64 3.84
N GLN A 80 2.83 6.49 4.61
CA GLN A 80 2.42 6.83 5.97
C GLN A 80 1.12 7.65 5.96
N ASP A 81 1.02 8.59 5.04
CA ASP A 81 -0.10 9.52 4.89
C ASP A 81 -1.45 8.85 4.57
N ASN A 82 -1.45 7.63 4.03
CA ASN A 82 -2.65 6.87 3.70
C ASN A 82 -2.82 5.57 4.52
N ALA A 83 -2.08 5.42 5.60
CA ALA A 83 -2.14 4.19 6.39
C ALA A 83 -3.52 3.96 7.01
N ASP A 84 -4.19 5.03 7.43
CA ASP A 84 -5.55 5.01 7.95
C ASP A 84 -6.56 4.53 6.89
N LEU A 85 -6.49 5.02 5.65
CA LEU A 85 -7.36 4.59 4.56
C LEU A 85 -7.21 3.10 4.23
N ARG A 86 -5.99 2.54 4.40
CA ARG A 86 -5.70 1.12 4.12
C ARG A 86 -6.07 0.17 5.25
N LEU A 87 -5.90 0.59 6.51
CA LEU A 87 -5.85 -0.33 7.64
C LEU A 87 -6.97 -0.11 8.67
N THR A 88 -7.63 1.06 8.73
CA THR A 88 -8.65 1.34 9.75
C THR A 88 -9.80 0.37 9.69
N LYS A 89 -10.29 0.02 8.50
CA LYS A 89 -11.37 -0.97 8.36
C LYS A 89 -10.99 -2.32 8.96
N LYS A 90 -9.79 -2.82 8.67
CA LYS A 90 -9.30 -4.08 9.23
C LYS A 90 -9.12 -4.00 10.76
N GLY A 91 -8.59 -2.88 11.25
CA GLY A 91 -8.47 -2.63 12.69
C GLY A 91 -9.83 -2.56 13.40
N TYR A 92 -10.85 -2.00 12.75
CA TYR A 92 -12.21 -2.00 13.25
C TYR A 92 -12.82 -3.42 13.28
N GLU A 93 -12.67 -4.18 12.20
CA GLU A 93 -13.17 -5.55 12.08
C GLU A 93 -12.58 -6.48 13.15
N VAL A 94 -11.32 -6.28 13.57
CA VAL A 94 -10.70 -7.06 14.65
C VAL A 94 -10.91 -6.46 16.06
N GLY A 95 -11.64 -5.34 16.16
CA GLY A 95 -12.04 -4.74 17.46
C GLY A 95 -11.00 -3.81 18.07
N LEU A 96 -9.99 -3.35 17.34
CA LEU A 96 -8.95 -2.42 17.83
C LEU A 96 -9.27 -0.94 17.60
N ILE A 97 -10.15 -0.64 16.65
CA ILE A 97 -10.51 0.72 16.26
C ILE A 97 -11.94 1.01 16.70
N SER A 98 -12.17 2.20 17.32
CA SER A 98 -13.50 2.64 17.71
C SER A 98 -14.39 2.94 16.50
N GLN A 99 -15.72 2.88 16.73
CA GLN A 99 -16.71 3.26 15.70
C GLN A 99 -16.49 4.68 15.21
N GLU A 100 -16.25 5.63 16.11
CA GLU A 100 -16.02 7.04 15.79
C GLU A 100 -14.82 7.21 14.84
N ARG A 101 -13.70 6.52 15.11
CA ARG A 101 -12.52 6.56 14.26
C ARG A 101 -12.79 5.93 12.90
N TYR A 102 -13.51 4.83 12.86
CA TYR A 102 -13.90 4.18 11.61
C TYR A 102 -14.79 5.09 10.77
N ASP A 103 -15.83 5.69 11.37
CA ASP A 103 -16.75 6.59 10.69
C ASP A 103 -16.03 7.83 10.10
N TRP A 104 -15.08 8.39 10.86
CA TRP A 104 -14.25 9.48 10.38
C TRP A 104 -13.45 9.09 9.13
N VAL A 105 -12.81 7.93 9.13
CA VAL A 105 -12.03 7.48 7.97
C VAL A 105 -12.91 7.21 6.76
N CYS A 106 -14.09 6.63 6.94
CA CYS A 106 -15.08 6.47 5.88
C CYS A 106 -15.49 7.83 5.28
N LYS A 107 -15.75 8.83 6.14
CA LYS A 107 -16.06 10.20 5.70
C LYS A 107 -14.88 10.84 4.95
N LYS A 108 -13.66 10.67 5.46
CA LYS A 108 -12.44 11.16 4.79
C LYS A 108 -12.30 10.57 3.37
N GLU A 109 -12.50 9.26 3.21
CA GLU A 109 -12.46 8.58 1.91
C GLU A 109 -13.51 9.15 0.94
N GLU A 110 -14.73 9.37 1.42
CA GLU A 110 -15.82 9.98 0.64
C GLU A 110 -15.48 11.42 0.20
N LEU A 111 -14.94 12.24 1.12
CA LEU A 111 -14.53 13.62 0.82
C LEU A 111 -13.41 13.67 -0.23
N ILE A 112 -12.40 12.80 -0.10
CA ILE A 112 -11.31 12.68 -1.09
C ILE A 112 -11.88 12.34 -2.47
N LYS A 113 -12.77 11.34 -2.54
CA LYS A 113 -13.37 10.91 -3.80
C LYS A 113 -14.18 12.04 -4.46
N LYS A 114 -15.07 12.68 -3.71
CA LYS A 114 -15.88 13.79 -4.20
C LYS A 114 -15.03 14.96 -4.71
N GLU A 115 -13.96 15.27 -4.00
CA GLU A 115 -13.09 16.37 -4.38
C GLU A 115 -12.25 16.05 -5.63
N ILE A 116 -11.76 14.82 -5.78
CA ILE A 116 -11.10 14.39 -7.02
C ILE A 116 -12.07 14.46 -8.21
N GLU A 117 -13.32 14.02 -8.04
CA GLU A 117 -14.36 14.13 -9.07
C GLU A 117 -14.59 15.60 -9.44
N ARG A 118 -14.78 16.48 -8.45
CA ARG A 118 -14.99 17.92 -8.67
C ARG A 118 -13.84 18.56 -9.45
N VAL A 119 -12.60 18.40 -9.02
CA VAL A 119 -11.44 19.05 -9.69
C VAL A 119 -11.16 18.51 -11.09
N ASN A 120 -11.62 17.31 -11.41
CA ASN A 120 -11.59 16.77 -12.77
C ASN A 120 -12.65 17.42 -13.69
N GLU A 121 -13.75 17.92 -13.14
CA GLU A 121 -14.84 18.54 -13.87
C GLU A 121 -14.68 20.07 -13.98
N VAL A 122 -14.04 20.72 -13.00
CA VAL A 122 -13.80 22.17 -12.99
C VAL A 122 -12.88 22.59 -14.13
N LYS A 123 -13.42 23.36 -15.06
CA LYS A 123 -12.71 23.88 -16.24
C LYS A 123 -12.27 25.31 -16.01
N LEU A 124 -11.02 25.59 -16.25
CA LEU A 124 -10.41 26.91 -16.17
C LEU A 124 -10.05 27.40 -17.58
N GLY A 125 -10.49 28.62 -17.90
CA GLY A 125 -10.10 29.30 -19.13
C GLY A 125 -8.72 29.97 -19.02
N ALA A 126 -8.09 30.28 -20.16
CA ALA A 126 -6.81 31.00 -20.23
C ALA A 126 -7.00 32.54 -20.01
N ASN A 127 -7.70 32.94 -18.93
CA ASN A 127 -7.93 34.34 -18.59
C ASN A 127 -6.76 34.96 -17.76
N ALA A 128 -6.74 36.26 -17.61
CA ALA A 128 -5.65 36.97 -16.93
C ALA A 128 -5.41 36.49 -15.49
N ARG A 129 -6.49 36.19 -14.73
CA ARG A 129 -6.36 35.70 -13.34
C ARG A 129 -5.63 34.38 -13.27
N VAL A 130 -5.98 33.42 -14.15
CA VAL A 130 -5.33 32.15 -14.23
C VAL A 130 -3.88 32.31 -14.68
N GLN A 131 -3.60 33.13 -15.70
CA GLN A 131 -2.23 33.36 -16.18
C GLN A 131 -1.34 33.99 -15.09
N ASN A 132 -1.84 34.93 -14.31
CA ASN A 132 -1.08 35.54 -13.21
C ASN A 132 -0.66 34.50 -12.16
N VAL A 133 -1.57 33.60 -11.77
CA VAL A 133 -1.24 32.52 -10.82
C VAL A 133 -0.19 31.56 -11.42
N LEU A 134 -0.32 31.21 -12.69
CA LEU A 134 0.66 30.35 -13.35
C LEU A 134 2.04 31.02 -13.41
N GLU A 135 2.11 32.30 -13.74
CA GLU A 135 3.35 33.08 -13.78
C GLU A 135 3.99 33.19 -12.38
N GLN A 136 3.18 33.45 -11.34
CA GLN A 136 3.62 33.52 -9.94
C GLN A 136 4.37 32.26 -9.50
N TYR A 137 3.94 31.07 -9.95
CA TYR A 137 4.57 29.80 -9.62
C TYR A 137 5.51 29.26 -10.72
N GLY A 138 5.84 30.08 -11.72
CA GLY A 138 6.76 29.69 -12.80
C GLY A 138 6.23 28.57 -13.71
N SER A 139 4.90 28.44 -13.79
CA SER A 139 4.25 27.45 -14.64
C SER A 139 4.03 27.98 -16.05
N ILE A 140 4.00 27.07 -17.03
CA ILE A 140 3.78 27.40 -18.45
C ILE A 140 2.37 28.00 -18.62
N PRO A 141 2.25 29.15 -19.34
CA PRO A 141 0.96 29.77 -19.65
C PRO A 141 0.00 28.81 -20.37
N LEU A 142 -1.30 29.01 -20.17
CA LEU A 142 -2.34 28.28 -20.90
C LEU A 142 -2.63 28.98 -22.24
N HIS A 143 -2.74 28.22 -23.31
CA HIS A 143 -3.24 28.66 -24.62
C HIS A 143 -4.73 28.32 -24.80
N THR A 144 -5.20 27.27 -24.14
CA THR A 144 -6.59 26.78 -24.17
C THR A 144 -7.07 26.47 -22.77
N GLY A 145 -8.38 26.28 -22.60
CA GLY A 145 -8.94 25.84 -21.33
C GLY A 145 -8.44 24.45 -20.94
N THR A 146 -8.31 24.23 -19.62
CA THR A 146 -7.87 22.98 -19.02
C THR A 146 -8.68 22.66 -17.78
N THR A 147 -8.54 21.47 -17.22
CA THR A 147 -9.15 21.11 -15.94
C THR A 147 -8.28 21.56 -14.77
N LEU A 148 -8.89 21.75 -13.60
CA LEU A 148 -8.16 22.07 -12.38
C LEU A 148 -7.19 20.93 -12.02
N SER A 149 -7.62 19.67 -12.22
CA SER A 149 -6.77 18.48 -12.00
C SER A 149 -5.53 18.45 -12.91
N ASP A 150 -5.64 18.91 -14.16
CA ASP A 150 -4.48 18.97 -15.07
C ASP A 150 -3.45 20.01 -14.61
N LEU A 151 -3.89 21.09 -13.98
CA LEU A 151 -2.99 22.05 -13.35
C LEU A 151 -2.33 21.48 -12.10
N ILE A 152 -3.07 20.78 -11.24
CA ILE A 152 -2.53 20.11 -10.05
C ILE A 152 -1.44 19.08 -10.45
N ARG A 153 -1.55 18.42 -11.61
CA ARG A 153 -0.54 17.46 -12.09
C ARG A 153 0.81 18.09 -12.43
N ARG A 154 0.86 19.43 -12.65
CA ARG A 154 2.12 20.10 -12.95
C ARG A 154 3.05 20.10 -11.74
N PRO A 155 4.38 19.88 -11.91
CA PRO A 155 5.32 19.79 -10.78
C PRO A 155 5.34 21.01 -9.88
N GLU A 156 5.27 22.19 -10.46
CA GLU A 156 5.35 23.50 -9.80
C GLU A 156 4.05 23.92 -9.09
N LEU A 157 2.92 23.29 -9.42
CA LEU A 157 1.60 23.61 -8.88
C LEU A 157 1.14 22.52 -7.92
N ASP A 158 0.20 22.83 -7.06
CA ASP A 158 -0.48 21.89 -6.17
C ASP A 158 -1.90 22.39 -5.87
N TYR A 159 -2.66 21.59 -5.14
CA TYR A 159 -4.04 21.89 -4.79
C TYR A 159 -4.17 23.25 -4.05
N ASP A 160 -3.22 23.57 -3.15
CA ASP A 160 -3.30 24.80 -2.33
C ASP A 160 -2.89 26.05 -3.11
N LYS A 161 -1.87 25.96 -3.98
CA LYS A 161 -1.45 27.06 -4.85
C LYS A 161 -2.52 27.50 -5.83
N LEU A 162 -3.45 26.64 -6.17
CA LEU A 162 -4.56 26.92 -7.08
C LEU A 162 -5.80 27.46 -6.38
N ALA A 163 -5.78 27.60 -5.05
CA ALA A 163 -6.92 28.10 -4.27
C ALA A 163 -7.46 29.45 -4.76
N GLU A 164 -6.57 30.34 -5.21
CA GLU A 164 -6.94 31.67 -5.68
C GLU A 164 -7.81 31.64 -6.95
N ILE A 165 -7.64 30.64 -7.81
CA ILE A 165 -8.40 30.52 -9.06
C ILE A 165 -9.54 29.48 -8.96
N ASP A 166 -9.62 28.71 -7.90
CA ASP A 166 -10.69 27.75 -7.62
C ASP A 166 -11.75 28.42 -6.73
N THR A 167 -12.66 29.18 -7.35
CA THR A 167 -13.67 29.99 -6.63
C THR A 167 -14.69 29.15 -5.86
N ASP A 168 -14.95 27.95 -6.28
CA ASP A 168 -15.92 27.04 -5.69
C ASP A 168 -15.25 25.97 -4.80
N ARG A 169 -14.02 26.26 -4.37
CA ARG A 169 -13.23 25.34 -3.52
C ARG A 169 -13.94 25.14 -2.19
N PRO A 170 -14.24 23.88 -1.80
CA PRO A 170 -14.81 23.58 -0.49
C PRO A 170 -13.76 23.73 0.61
N ASP A 171 -14.24 24.06 1.82
CA ASP A 171 -13.43 24.00 3.04
C ASP A 171 -13.29 22.54 3.49
N LEU A 172 -12.11 21.96 3.28
CA LEU A 172 -11.82 20.57 3.57
C LEU A 172 -10.66 20.44 4.57
N PRO A 173 -10.67 19.40 5.43
CA PRO A 173 -9.57 19.11 6.31
C PRO A 173 -8.24 18.95 5.53
N ALA A 174 -7.14 19.42 6.10
CA ALA A 174 -5.81 19.37 5.48
C ALA A 174 -5.40 17.94 5.05
N GLU A 175 -5.74 16.94 5.86
CA GLU A 175 -5.48 15.53 5.54
C GLU A 175 -6.28 15.01 4.33
N VAL A 176 -7.39 15.65 3.97
CA VAL A 176 -8.15 15.36 2.74
C VAL A 176 -7.49 16.03 1.55
N THR A 177 -7.16 17.32 1.65
CA THR A 177 -6.55 18.10 0.55
C THR A 177 -5.17 17.54 0.18
N GLU A 178 -4.40 17.11 1.17
CA GLU A 178 -3.12 16.43 0.96
C GLU A 178 -3.31 15.13 0.13
N GLN A 179 -4.29 14.29 0.48
CA GLN A 179 -4.57 13.07 -0.28
C GLN A 179 -5.05 13.36 -1.69
N VAL A 180 -5.91 14.35 -1.88
CA VAL A 180 -6.36 14.81 -3.21
C VAL A 180 -5.16 15.19 -4.08
N ASN A 181 -4.27 16.01 -3.54
CA ASN A 181 -3.07 16.47 -4.24
C ASN A 181 -2.15 15.28 -4.62
N ILE A 182 -1.87 14.37 -3.68
CA ILE A 182 -1.02 13.19 -3.92
C ILE A 182 -1.64 12.26 -4.96
N LEU A 183 -2.93 11.94 -4.82
CA LEU A 183 -3.60 11.01 -5.73
C LEU A 183 -3.66 11.53 -7.16
N ILE A 184 -3.87 12.84 -7.36
CA ILE A 184 -3.87 13.45 -8.68
C ILE A 184 -2.46 13.48 -9.29
N LYS A 185 -1.44 13.90 -8.52
CA LYS A 185 -0.06 13.97 -9.02
C LYS A 185 0.54 12.62 -9.38
N TYR A 186 0.24 11.60 -8.58
CA TYR A 186 0.82 10.27 -8.74
C TYR A 186 -0.11 9.24 -9.38
N ASP A 187 -1.27 9.67 -9.90
CA ASP A 187 -2.31 8.80 -10.48
C ASP A 187 -1.74 7.72 -11.42
N GLY A 188 -0.95 8.11 -12.42
CA GLY A 188 -0.37 7.18 -13.39
C GLY A 188 0.60 6.16 -12.77
N TYR A 189 1.33 6.53 -11.72
CA TYR A 189 2.23 5.63 -11.00
C TYR A 189 1.47 4.70 -10.07
N ILE A 190 0.49 5.23 -9.34
CA ILE A 190 -0.38 4.46 -8.42
C ILE A 190 -1.16 3.42 -9.22
N SER A 191 -1.79 3.81 -10.33
CA SER A 191 -2.54 2.91 -11.22
C SER A 191 -1.68 1.77 -11.77
N ARG A 192 -0.42 2.04 -12.12
CA ARG A 192 0.54 0.99 -12.52
C ARG A 192 0.84 0.01 -11.39
N GLN A 193 1.06 0.51 -10.17
CA GLN A 193 1.30 -0.36 -9.02
C GLN A 193 0.08 -1.20 -8.67
N ILE A 194 -1.13 -0.64 -8.73
CA ILE A 194 -2.37 -1.39 -8.50
C ILE A 194 -2.48 -2.57 -9.49
N LYS A 195 -2.23 -2.32 -10.79
CA LYS A 195 -2.23 -3.39 -11.80
C LYS A 195 -1.17 -4.47 -11.51
N GLN A 196 0.00 -4.09 -11.01
CA GLN A 196 1.02 -5.06 -10.58
C GLN A 196 0.55 -5.90 -9.39
N VAL A 197 -0.06 -5.26 -8.38
CA VAL A 197 -0.66 -5.96 -7.23
C VAL A 197 -1.72 -6.96 -7.68
N GLU A 198 -2.65 -6.55 -8.55
CA GLU A 198 -3.70 -7.44 -9.07
C GLU A 198 -3.13 -8.65 -9.82
N LYS A 199 -2.10 -8.42 -10.65
CA LYS A 199 -1.38 -9.50 -11.33
C LYS A 199 -0.74 -10.45 -10.32
N PHE A 200 -0.12 -9.90 -9.28
CA PHE A 200 0.55 -10.66 -8.25
C PHE A 200 -0.43 -11.48 -7.39
N LYS A 201 -1.55 -10.87 -6.97
CA LYS A 201 -2.63 -11.58 -6.25
C LYS A 201 -3.20 -12.75 -7.05
N LYS A 202 -3.22 -12.66 -8.39
CA LYS A 202 -3.60 -13.81 -9.25
C LYS A 202 -2.59 -14.96 -9.18
N LEU A 203 -1.29 -14.67 -9.03
CA LEU A 203 -0.26 -15.70 -8.84
C LEU A 203 -0.34 -16.33 -7.45
N GLU A 204 -0.63 -15.58 -6.41
CA GLU A 204 -0.81 -16.10 -5.06
C GLU A 204 -2.02 -17.02 -4.90
N LYS A 205 -3.08 -16.81 -5.70
CA LYS A 205 -4.24 -17.72 -5.75
C LYS A 205 -3.92 -19.08 -6.39
N LYS A 206 -2.82 -19.18 -7.15
CA LYS A 206 -2.40 -20.46 -7.77
C LYS A 206 -1.60 -21.26 -6.76
N LYS A 207 -2.29 -22.14 -6.04
CA LYS A 207 -1.70 -23.01 -5.03
C LYS A 207 -0.74 -24.02 -5.65
N LEU A 208 0.31 -24.35 -4.94
CA LEU A 208 1.23 -25.45 -5.23
C LEU A 208 0.92 -26.62 -4.29
N PRO A 209 1.18 -27.86 -4.73
CA PRO A 209 1.01 -29.03 -3.88
C PRO A 209 1.92 -28.96 -2.65
N GLU A 210 1.41 -29.39 -1.50
CA GLU A 210 2.22 -29.54 -0.29
C GLU A 210 3.22 -30.69 -0.45
N LYS A 211 4.47 -30.46 0.01
CA LYS A 211 5.54 -31.45 -0.01
C LYS A 211 5.84 -32.03 -1.40
N PHE A 212 5.77 -31.19 -2.42
CA PHE A 212 6.07 -31.58 -3.79
C PHE A 212 7.59 -31.68 -4.02
N ASP A 213 8.03 -32.72 -4.74
CA ASP A 213 9.45 -32.87 -5.16
C ASP A 213 9.66 -32.14 -6.51
N TYR A 214 10.28 -30.97 -6.44
CA TYR A 214 10.55 -30.15 -7.62
C TYR A 214 11.66 -30.72 -8.52
N ASN A 215 12.38 -31.77 -8.11
CA ASN A 215 13.31 -32.49 -8.97
C ASN A 215 12.57 -33.24 -10.11
N GLU A 216 11.30 -33.57 -9.92
CA GLU A 216 10.47 -34.21 -10.94
C GLU A 216 10.09 -33.30 -12.10
N ILE A 217 10.26 -31.96 -11.96
CA ILE A 217 9.91 -31.02 -13.01
C ILE A 217 11.09 -30.85 -13.98
N SER A 218 10.93 -31.38 -15.19
CA SER A 218 11.88 -31.15 -16.27
C SER A 218 11.84 -29.70 -16.74
N GLY A 219 13.02 -29.12 -16.97
CA GLY A 219 13.14 -27.74 -17.48
C GLY A 219 13.35 -26.66 -16.41
N LEU A 220 13.21 -26.99 -15.13
CA LEU A 220 13.67 -26.10 -14.06
C LEU A 220 15.20 -26.16 -13.93
N ARG A 221 15.83 -25.00 -13.71
CA ARG A 221 17.26 -24.93 -13.37
C ARG A 221 17.52 -25.64 -12.05
N ILE A 222 18.69 -26.28 -11.91
CA ILE A 222 19.07 -27.00 -10.69
C ILE A 222 18.96 -26.13 -9.44
N GLU A 223 19.40 -24.88 -9.53
CA GLU A 223 19.27 -23.92 -8.42
C GLU A 223 17.80 -23.68 -8.04
N ALA A 224 16.92 -23.51 -9.03
CA ALA A 224 15.48 -23.33 -8.78
C ALA A 224 14.85 -24.58 -8.13
N GLN A 225 15.19 -25.79 -8.60
CA GLN A 225 14.74 -27.03 -7.99
C GLN A 225 15.17 -27.15 -6.52
N GLN A 226 16.46 -26.88 -6.24
CA GLN A 226 16.99 -26.89 -4.87
C GLN A 226 16.28 -25.89 -3.97
N LYS A 227 16.07 -24.65 -4.46
CA LYS A 227 15.39 -23.60 -3.70
C LYS A 227 13.92 -23.93 -3.46
N LEU A 228 13.19 -24.38 -4.47
CA LEU A 228 11.79 -24.76 -4.33
C LEU A 228 11.62 -25.96 -3.37
N ASN A 229 12.51 -26.95 -3.43
CA ASN A 229 12.52 -28.06 -2.48
C ASN A 229 12.85 -27.63 -1.05
N GLU A 230 13.71 -26.64 -0.90
CA GLU A 230 14.10 -26.10 0.41
C GLU A 230 12.98 -25.28 1.06
N PHE A 231 12.30 -24.40 0.27
CA PHE A 231 11.31 -23.47 0.78
C PHE A 231 9.88 -23.99 0.76
N GLN A 232 9.57 -24.96 -0.10
CA GLN A 232 8.22 -25.54 -0.26
C GLN A 232 7.14 -24.45 -0.33
N PRO A 233 7.18 -23.54 -1.32
CA PRO A 233 6.25 -22.43 -1.40
C PRO A 233 4.80 -22.92 -1.56
N LEU A 234 3.85 -22.24 -0.92
CA LEU A 234 2.43 -22.60 -0.93
C LEU A 234 1.71 -22.19 -2.22
N ASN A 235 2.28 -21.27 -2.97
CA ASN A 235 1.69 -20.74 -4.20
C ASN A 235 2.75 -20.19 -5.16
N ILE A 236 2.34 -19.92 -6.42
CA ILE A 236 3.24 -19.40 -7.46
C ILE A 236 3.79 -18.00 -7.09
N GLY A 237 3.00 -17.17 -6.39
CA GLY A 237 3.46 -15.87 -5.93
C GLY A 237 4.64 -15.97 -4.96
N GLN A 238 4.58 -16.87 -3.98
CA GLN A 238 5.70 -17.15 -3.07
C GLN A 238 6.91 -17.72 -3.84
N ALA A 239 6.69 -18.68 -4.72
CA ALA A 239 7.75 -19.25 -5.54
C ALA A 239 8.51 -18.18 -6.34
N SER A 240 7.79 -17.23 -6.94
CA SER A 240 8.39 -16.15 -7.75
C SER A 240 9.24 -15.15 -6.95
N ARG A 241 9.11 -15.12 -5.61
CA ARG A 241 9.90 -14.25 -4.72
C ARG A 241 11.18 -14.91 -4.21
N ILE A 242 11.34 -16.22 -4.43
CA ILE A 242 12.53 -16.95 -4.00
C ILE A 242 13.68 -16.58 -4.94
N SER A 243 14.78 -16.08 -4.37
CA SER A 243 15.99 -15.74 -5.15
C SER A 243 16.54 -17.00 -5.84
N GLY A 244 16.80 -16.89 -7.15
CA GLY A 244 17.24 -18.03 -7.97
C GLY A 244 16.11 -18.83 -8.63
N VAL A 245 14.85 -18.49 -8.35
CA VAL A 245 13.68 -19.03 -9.05
C VAL A 245 13.20 -17.99 -10.06
N THR A 246 13.49 -18.19 -11.35
CA THR A 246 13.08 -17.32 -12.48
C THR A 246 12.54 -18.18 -13.62
#